data_6492ed2df745fbdf385d2aa2f4b335a2
#
_entry.id   6492ed2df745fbdf385d2aa2f4b335a2
#
_cell.length_a   1.000
_cell.length_b   1.000
_cell.length_c   1.000
_cell.angle_alpha   90.00
_cell.angle_beta   90.00
_cell.angle_gamma   90.00
#
_symmetry.space_group_name_H-M   'P 1'
#
loop_
_entity.id
_entity.type
_entity.pdbx_description
1 polymer ?
#
loop_
_entity_poly.entity_id
_entity_poly.type
_entity_poly.pdbx_seq_one_letter_code
_entity_poly.pdbx_strand_id
1 'polypeptide(L)'
;MQSIVKFFYEITADIGFPNYGLAIILFTIFIKSLLFPLTVKQMRSMQAMKLLGPKLKEVQNKYKDDKAEQQKAVAALYKTEGINPLAGCLPLIVQMPILSGMFYALRNFKYVSHPGFLWIRNLSAVDHFYILPIIAALTTYFSARQNMSGSLANSNSSSKITMFVMPLFTAVMALHFPAGLALYWVVSNLMQIIQQRLVQQRLVEVKEV
;
A
#
# COMPACT_ATOMS: atom_id res chain seq x y z
N MET A 1 5.70 -15.07 -12.02
CA MET A 1 4.39 -14.44 -11.77
C MET A 1 3.26 -15.05 -12.61
N GLN A 2 3.40 -15.21 -13.94
CA GLN A 2 2.35 -15.84 -14.77
C GLN A 2 1.99 -17.25 -14.27
N SER A 3 3.00 -18.10 -13.99
CA SER A 3 2.77 -19.45 -13.44
C SER A 3 2.04 -19.44 -12.10
N ILE A 4 2.28 -18.43 -11.27
CA ILE A 4 1.59 -18.29 -9.96
C ILE A 4 0.13 -17.90 -10.18
N VAL A 5 -0.15 -16.92 -11.06
CA VAL A 5 -1.53 -16.55 -11.40
C VAL A 5 -2.28 -17.72 -12.01
N LYS A 6 -1.61 -18.52 -12.86
CA LYS A 6 -2.18 -19.74 -13.44
C LYS A 6 -2.49 -20.79 -12.37
N PHE A 7 -1.61 -21.01 -11.42
CA PHE A 7 -1.84 -21.89 -10.27
C PHE A 7 -3.09 -21.50 -9.47
N PHE A 8 -3.23 -20.20 -9.15
CA PHE A 8 -4.44 -19.72 -8.48
C PHE A 8 -5.69 -19.82 -9.35
N TYR A 9 -5.56 -19.69 -10.68
CA TYR A 9 -6.67 -19.94 -11.60
C TYR A 9 -7.10 -21.42 -11.58
N GLU A 10 -6.16 -22.35 -11.57
CA GLU A 10 -6.45 -23.78 -11.44
C GLU A 10 -7.21 -24.09 -10.14
N ILE A 11 -6.81 -23.48 -9.02
CA ILE A 11 -7.57 -23.59 -7.76
C ILE A 11 -9.01 -23.08 -7.93
N THR A 12 -9.22 -21.93 -8.62
CA THR A 12 -10.59 -21.42 -8.84
C THR A 12 -11.39 -22.32 -9.76
N ALA A 13 -10.74 -22.98 -10.72
CA ALA A 13 -11.37 -23.95 -11.62
C ALA A 13 -11.79 -25.22 -10.89
N ASP A 14 -10.96 -25.73 -9.99
CA ASP A 14 -11.24 -26.93 -9.18
C ASP A 14 -12.45 -26.72 -8.23
N ILE A 15 -12.63 -25.47 -7.77
CA ILE A 15 -13.79 -25.08 -6.94
C ILE A 15 -15.06 -24.85 -7.80
N GLY A 16 -14.96 -24.93 -9.13
CA GLY A 16 -16.09 -24.75 -10.06
C GLY A 16 -16.32 -23.31 -10.51
N PHE A 17 -15.43 -22.38 -10.20
CA PHE A 17 -15.50 -20.96 -10.59
C PHE A 17 -14.22 -20.50 -11.34
N PRO A 18 -13.94 -21.01 -12.54
CA PRO A 18 -12.74 -20.65 -13.29
C PRO A 18 -12.73 -19.18 -13.67
N ASN A 19 -12.01 -18.35 -12.91
CA ASN A 19 -11.99 -16.91 -13.11
C ASN A 19 -10.64 -16.29 -12.74
N TYR A 20 -10.04 -15.55 -13.68
CA TYR A 20 -8.74 -14.91 -13.47
C TYR A 20 -8.80 -13.73 -12.49
N GLY A 21 -9.93 -13.03 -12.37
CA GLY A 21 -10.11 -11.98 -11.36
C GLY A 21 -10.07 -12.55 -9.94
N LEU A 22 -10.75 -13.68 -9.72
CA LEU A 22 -10.66 -14.42 -8.44
C LEU A 22 -9.25 -14.93 -8.19
N ALA A 23 -8.55 -15.44 -9.21
CA ALA A 23 -7.16 -15.85 -9.08
C ALA A 23 -6.24 -14.71 -8.63
N ILE A 24 -6.41 -13.50 -9.18
CA ILE A 24 -5.67 -12.30 -8.76
C ILE A 24 -6.00 -11.92 -7.31
N ILE A 25 -7.26 -11.99 -6.91
CA ILE A 25 -7.69 -11.72 -5.53
C ILE A 25 -7.04 -12.71 -4.56
N LEU A 26 -7.16 -14.02 -4.83
CA LEU A 26 -6.57 -15.07 -3.97
C LEU A 26 -5.05 -14.94 -3.89
N PHE A 27 -4.37 -14.74 -5.01
CA PHE A 27 -2.94 -14.44 -5.04
C PHE A 27 -2.59 -13.24 -4.15
N THR A 28 -3.36 -12.15 -4.26
CA THR A 28 -3.10 -10.93 -3.49
C THR A 28 -3.26 -11.17 -2.00
N ILE A 29 -4.33 -11.87 -1.60
CA ILE A 29 -4.57 -12.24 -0.20
C ILE A 29 -3.43 -13.13 0.30
N PHE A 30 -3.02 -14.13 -0.47
CA PHE A 30 -1.94 -15.05 -0.11
C PHE A 30 -0.62 -14.30 0.11
N ILE A 31 -0.18 -13.48 -0.85
CA ILE A 31 1.09 -12.77 -0.75
C ILE A 31 1.07 -11.75 0.39
N LYS A 32 -0.05 -11.04 0.61
CA LYS A 32 -0.21 -10.11 1.72
C LYS A 32 -0.23 -10.82 3.08
N SER A 33 -0.78 -12.00 3.16
CA SER A 33 -0.76 -12.82 4.37
C SER A 33 0.65 -13.35 4.66
N LEU A 34 1.37 -13.78 3.65
CA LEU A 34 2.77 -14.22 3.78
C LEU A 34 3.67 -13.07 4.24
N LEU A 35 3.45 -11.86 3.74
CA LEU A 35 4.19 -10.66 4.12
C LEU A 35 3.68 -10.00 5.41
N PHE A 36 2.65 -10.55 6.05
CA PHE A 36 2.06 -9.97 7.26
C PHE A 36 3.06 -9.72 8.39
N PRO A 37 3.98 -10.65 8.76
CA PRO A 37 4.96 -10.39 9.81
C PRO A 37 5.88 -9.20 9.49
N LEU A 38 6.24 -9.01 8.21
CA LEU A 38 7.00 -7.84 7.78
C LEU A 38 6.15 -6.56 7.89
N THR A 39 4.87 -6.63 7.50
CA THR A 39 3.91 -5.53 7.61
C THR A 39 3.74 -5.08 9.06
N VAL A 40 3.67 -6.02 10.02
CA VAL A 40 3.60 -5.70 11.46
C VAL A 40 4.83 -4.91 11.93
N LYS A 41 6.04 -5.33 11.53
CA LYS A 41 7.27 -4.59 11.87
C LYS A 41 7.27 -3.18 11.29
N GLN A 42 6.83 -3.03 10.04
CA GLN A 42 6.69 -1.72 9.38
C GLN A 42 5.70 -0.82 10.11
N MET A 43 4.54 -1.33 10.49
CA MET A 43 3.52 -0.57 11.21
C MET A 43 4.00 -0.12 12.59
N ARG A 44 4.73 -0.97 13.32
CA ARG A 44 5.33 -0.58 14.61
C ARG A 44 6.34 0.57 14.43
N SER A 45 7.22 0.49 13.44
CA SER A 45 8.15 1.59 13.13
C SER A 45 7.42 2.88 12.76
N MET A 46 6.36 2.80 11.95
CA MET A 46 5.55 3.98 11.59
C MET A 46 4.86 4.59 12.82
N GLN A 47 4.40 3.79 13.76
CA GLN A 47 3.84 4.28 15.01
C GLN A 47 4.89 4.97 15.89
N ALA A 48 6.09 4.40 16.00
CA ALA A 48 7.20 5.05 16.71
C ALA A 48 7.53 6.42 16.09
N MET A 49 7.56 6.52 14.76
CA MET A 49 7.73 7.80 14.06
C MET A 49 6.60 8.79 14.36
N LYS A 50 5.34 8.33 14.47
CA LYS A 50 4.20 9.19 14.84
C LYS A 50 4.35 9.76 16.25
N LEU A 51 4.77 8.96 17.21
CA LEU A 51 5.01 9.39 18.60
C LEU A 51 6.15 10.41 18.70
N LEU A 52 7.11 10.33 17.78
CA LEU A 52 8.21 11.30 17.71
C LEU A 52 7.79 12.64 17.09
N GLY A 53 6.62 12.73 16.46
CA GLY A 53 6.14 13.89 15.74
C GLY A 53 6.20 15.21 16.53
N PRO A 54 5.75 15.30 17.80
CA PRO A 54 5.86 16.52 18.62
C PRO A 54 7.32 16.97 18.79
N LYS A 55 8.22 16.07 19.19
CA LYS A 55 9.66 16.37 19.34
C LYS A 55 10.30 16.82 18.03
N LEU A 56 9.89 16.21 16.92
CA LEU A 56 10.35 16.61 15.60
C LEU A 56 9.95 18.04 15.24
N LYS A 57 8.73 18.44 15.59
CA LYS A 57 8.26 19.83 15.41
C LYS A 57 9.04 20.83 16.25
N GLU A 58 9.33 20.50 17.50
CA GLU A 58 10.13 21.34 18.38
C GLU A 58 11.53 21.58 17.80
N VAL A 59 12.18 20.52 17.31
CA VAL A 59 13.49 20.62 16.65
C VAL A 59 13.39 21.46 15.37
N GLN A 60 12.37 21.23 14.54
CA GLN A 60 12.16 21.98 13.31
C GLN A 60 11.91 23.47 13.56
N ASN A 61 11.16 23.81 14.61
CA ASN A 61 10.90 25.18 14.99
C ASN A 61 12.13 25.87 15.58
N LYS A 62 12.92 25.12 16.38
CA LYS A 62 14.14 25.64 17.01
C LYS A 62 15.20 26.05 15.97
N TYR A 63 15.33 25.28 14.90
CA TYR A 63 16.33 25.51 13.85
C TYR A 63 15.70 25.93 12.53
N LYS A 64 14.59 26.68 12.58
CA LYS A 64 13.83 27.02 11.35
C LYS A 64 14.63 27.87 10.37
N ASP A 65 15.55 28.72 10.88
CA ASP A 65 16.33 29.67 10.11
C ASP A 65 17.68 29.07 9.63
N ASP A 66 18.07 27.90 10.15
CA ASP A 66 19.26 27.14 9.71
C ASP A 66 18.88 25.72 9.30
N LYS A 67 18.69 25.50 8.00
CA LYS A 67 18.30 24.20 7.45
C LYS A 67 19.38 23.14 7.64
N ALA A 68 20.65 23.52 7.67
CA ALA A 68 21.75 22.56 7.83
C ALA A 68 21.79 22.03 9.27
N GLU A 69 21.68 22.91 10.26
CA GLU A 69 21.58 22.52 11.67
C GLU A 69 20.26 21.76 11.94
N GLN A 70 19.16 22.17 11.33
CA GLN A 70 17.88 21.48 11.43
C GLN A 70 17.98 20.02 10.98
N GLN A 71 18.60 19.75 9.82
CA GLN A 71 18.80 18.39 9.33
C GLN A 71 19.67 17.55 10.26
N LYS A 72 20.78 18.11 10.78
CA LYS A 72 21.64 17.44 11.75
C LYS A 72 20.88 17.10 13.04
N ALA A 73 20.14 18.06 13.59
CA ALA A 73 19.36 17.86 14.81
C ALA A 73 18.25 16.82 14.63
N VAL A 74 17.58 16.82 13.48
CA VAL A 74 16.57 15.81 13.13
C VAL A 74 17.22 14.42 13.01
N ALA A 75 18.36 14.32 12.34
CA ALA A 75 19.09 13.04 12.22
C ALA A 75 19.57 12.53 13.59
N ALA A 76 20.07 13.42 14.44
CA ALA A 76 20.47 13.10 15.83
C ALA A 76 19.28 12.61 16.64
N LEU A 77 18.12 13.26 16.53
CA LEU A 77 16.88 12.86 17.22
C LEU A 77 16.45 11.44 16.82
N TYR A 78 16.44 11.11 15.51
CA TYR A 78 16.14 9.74 15.05
C TYR A 78 17.13 8.72 15.60
N LYS A 79 18.41 9.06 15.64
CA LYS A 79 19.47 8.18 16.17
C LYS A 79 19.31 7.95 17.68
N THR A 80 19.03 8.99 18.44
CA THR A 80 18.85 8.92 19.90
C THR A 80 17.61 8.10 20.28
N GLU A 81 16.52 8.25 19.53
CA GLU A 81 15.28 7.51 19.77
C GLU A 81 15.31 6.10 19.14
N GLY A 82 16.40 5.70 18.46
CA GLY A 82 16.54 4.39 17.83
C GLY A 82 15.55 4.13 16.68
N ILE A 83 15.04 5.19 16.05
CA ILE A 83 14.00 5.11 15.01
C ILE A 83 14.65 5.24 13.63
N ASN A 84 14.38 4.27 12.76
CA ASN A 84 14.84 4.32 11.37
C ASN A 84 13.80 5.06 10.49
N PRO A 85 14.11 6.25 9.95
CA PRO A 85 13.20 7.00 9.09
C PRO A 85 12.87 6.28 7.78
N LEU A 86 13.76 5.39 7.30
CA LEU A 86 13.54 4.62 6.08
C LEU A 86 12.49 3.51 6.24
N ALA A 87 12.11 3.18 7.47
CA ALA A 87 11.05 2.20 7.70
C ALA A 87 9.68 2.64 7.15
N GLY A 88 9.46 3.95 6.98
CA GLY A 88 8.25 4.50 6.35
C GLY A 88 8.16 4.23 4.84
N CYS A 89 9.28 4.11 4.12
CA CYS A 89 9.29 3.81 2.68
C CYS A 89 9.45 2.32 2.36
N LEU A 90 9.71 1.48 3.37
CA LEU A 90 9.89 0.03 3.19
C LEU A 90 8.69 -0.65 2.48
N PRO A 91 7.41 -0.28 2.75
CA PRO A 91 6.28 -0.83 2.00
C PRO A 91 6.39 -0.61 0.49
N LEU A 92 6.87 0.55 0.06
CA LEU A 92 7.06 0.86 -1.35
C LEU A 92 8.15 -0.02 -1.99
N ILE A 93 9.27 -0.22 -1.29
CA ILE A 93 10.39 -1.05 -1.76
C ILE A 93 9.94 -2.50 -1.96
N VAL A 94 9.15 -3.05 -1.03
CA VAL A 94 8.60 -4.40 -1.14
C VAL A 94 7.52 -4.48 -2.23
N GLN A 95 6.72 -3.43 -2.39
CA GLN A 95 5.61 -3.38 -3.35
C GLN A 95 6.09 -3.31 -4.81
N MET A 96 7.21 -2.60 -5.09
CA MET A 96 7.68 -2.35 -6.46
C MET A 96 7.98 -3.63 -7.25
N PRO A 97 8.73 -4.63 -6.72
CA PRO A 97 8.95 -5.89 -7.41
C PRO A 97 7.66 -6.67 -7.69
N ILE A 98 6.71 -6.64 -6.76
CA ILE A 98 5.42 -7.33 -6.91
C ILE A 98 4.60 -6.65 -8.00
N LEU A 99 4.52 -5.32 -7.96
CA LEU A 99 3.78 -4.52 -8.93
C LEU A 99 4.32 -4.70 -10.35
N SER A 100 5.65 -4.58 -10.53
CA SER A 100 6.28 -4.79 -11.83
C SER A 100 6.12 -6.22 -12.31
N GLY A 101 6.29 -7.21 -11.44
CA GLY A 101 6.05 -8.61 -11.78
C GLY A 101 4.62 -8.89 -12.22
N MET A 102 3.62 -8.30 -11.55
CA MET A 102 2.21 -8.38 -11.94
C MET A 102 1.93 -7.65 -13.26
N PHE A 103 2.51 -6.47 -13.45
CA PHE A 103 2.37 -5.73 -14.71
C PHE A 103 2.85 -6.54 -15.91
N TYR A 104 4.08 -7.09 -15.85
CA TYR A 104 4.61 -7.93 -16.93
C TYR A 104 3.84 -9.25 -17.09
N ALA A 105 3.36 -9.81 -15.98
CA ALA A 105 2.56 -11.04 -16.04
C ALA A 105 1.24 -10.79 -16.77
N LEU A 106 0.50 -9.73 -16.43
CA LEU A 106 -0.85 -9.48 -16.95
C LEU A 106 -0.83 -8.87 -18.36
N ARG A 107 0.16 -8.03 -18.68
CA ARG A 107 0.27 -7.41 -20.01
C ARG A 107 0.41 -8.43 -21.14
N ASN A 108 1.13 -9.51 -20.90
CA ASN A 108 1.42 -10.55 -21.89
C ASN A 108 0.72 -11.88 -21.53
N PHE A 109 -0.32 -11.84 -20.69
CA PHE A 109 -0.98 -13.04 -20.24
C PHE A 109 -1.89 -13.60 -21.34
N LYS A 110 -1.65 -14.86 -21.72
CA LYS A 110 -2.53 -15.61 -22.62
C LYS A 110 -3.61 -16.30 -21.78
N TYR A 111 -4.78 -15.69 -21.72
CA TYR A 111 -5.93 -16.29 -21.05
C TYR A 111 -6.41 -17.53 -21.84
N VAL A 112 -6.57 -18.62 -21.15
CA VAL A 112 -7.03 -19.90 -21.76
C VAL A 112 -8.54 -19.82 -22.03
N SER A 113 -9.29 -19.10 -21.21
CA SER A 113 -10.74 -18.86 -21.33
C SER A 113 -11.13 -17.61 -20.53
N HIS A 114 -12.27 -17.01 -20.85
CA HIS A 114 -12.96 -15.94 -20.15
C HIS A 114 -12.04 -14.95 -19.38
N PRO A 115 -11.40 -13.98 -20.07
CA PRO A 115 -10.49 -13.03 -19.45
C PRO A 115 -11.21 -11.95 -18.62
N GLY A 116 -12.51 -12.05 -18.46
CA GLY A 116 -13.37 -11.07 -17.82
C GLY A 116 -13.55 -11.31 -16.32
N PHE A 117 -13.91 -10.23 -15.60
CA PHE A 117 -14.27 -10.27 -14.20
C PHE A 117 -15.27 -9.15 -13.89
N LEU A 118 -16.44 -9.48 -13.36
CA LEU A 118 -17.54 -8.55 -13.11
C LEU A 118 -17.90 -7.75 -14.38
N TRP A 119 -17.73 -6.41 -14.36
CA TRP A 119 -17.95 -5.53 -15.52
C TRP A 119 -16.78 -5.47 -16.50
N ILE A 120 -15.61 -6.05 -16.12
CA ILE A 120 -14.38 -6.00 -16.91
C ILE A 120 -14.44 -7.13 -17.93
N ARG A 121 -14.42 -6.80 -19.22
CA ARG A 121 -14.45 -7.80 -20.30
C ARG A 121 -13.09 -8.49 -20.49
N ASN A 122 -11.99 -7.77 -20.24
CA ASN A 122 -10.64 -8.27 -20.40
C ASN A 122 -9.70 -7.64 -19.36
N LEU A 123 -9.15 -8.47 -18.48
CA LEU A 123 -8.24 -8.05 -17.41
C LEU A 123 -6.89 -7.53 -17.93
N SER A 124 -6.50 -7.81 -19.19
CA SER A 124 -5.30 -7.22 -19.82
C SER A 124 -5.58 -5.85 -20.45
N ALA A 125 -6.83 -5.47 -20.66
CA ALA A 125 -7.22 -4.16 -21.15
C ALA A 125 -7.43 -3.19 -19.99
N VAL A 126 -7.53 -1.91 -20.30
CA VAL A 126 -7.94 -0.88 -19.33
C VAL A 126 -9.41 -1.02 -18.94
N ASP A 127 -9.77 -0.54 -17.75
CA ASP A 127 -11.18 -0.51 -17.33
C ASP A 127 -11.91 0.63 -18.04
N HIS A 128 -12.75 0.30 -19.01
CA HIS A 128 -13.51 1.27 -19.80
C HIS A 128 -14.59 2.04 -19.00
N PHE A 129 -15.03 1.51 -17.88
CA PHE A 129 -16.00 2.18 -17.00
C PHE A 129 -15.34 3.06 -15.94
N TYR A 130 -14.00 3.06 -15.86
CA TYR A 130 -13.23 3.84 -14.89
C TYR A 130 -13.56 3.56 -13.42
N ILE A 131 -14.28 2.47 -13.13
CA ILE A 131 -14.70 2.10 -11.78
C ILE A 131 -13.47 1.69 -10.95
N LEU A 132 -12.58 0.85 -11.49
CA LEU A 132 -11.36 0.43 -10.80
C LEU A 132 -10.40 1.58 -10.50
N PRO A 133 -10.11 2.52 -11.40
CA PRO A 133 -9.31 3.71 -11.10
C PRO A 133 -9.86 4.54 -9.94
N ILE A 134 -11.18 4.73 -9.88
CA ILE A 134 -11.84 5.46 -8.79
C ILE A 134 -11.70 4.69 -7.47
N ILE A 135 -11.99 3.38 -7.47
CA ILE A 135 -11.85 2.55 -6.26
C ILE A 135 -10.39 2.47 -5.82
N ALA A 136 -9.44 2.39 -6.75
CA ALA A 136 -8.01 2.41 -6.44
C ALA A 136 -7.58 3.72 -5.76
N ALA A 137 -8.06 4.87 -6.25
CA ALA A 137 -7.82 6.16 -5.63
C ALA A 137 -8.43 6.24 -4.23
N LEU A 138 -9.68 5.84 -4.06
CA LEU A 138 -10.38 5.85 -2.77
C LEU A 138 -9.68 4.93 -1.75
N THR A 139 -9.35 3.70 -2.13
CA THR A 139 -8.65 2.76 -1.23
C THR A 139 -7.25 3.24 -0.87
N THR A 140 -6.54 3.87 -1.81
CA THR A 140 -5.24 4.50 -1.55
C THR A 140 -5.39 5.67 -0.58
N TYR A 141 -6.40 6.52 -0.75
CA TYR A 141 -6.69 7.62 0.17
C TYR A 141 -6.98 7.12 1.59
N PHE A 142 -7.85 6.11 1.75
CA PHE A 142 -8.17 5.55 3.07
C PHE A 142 -6.96 4.90 3.72
N SER A 143 -6.15 4.17 2.97
CA SER A 143 -4.90 3.59 3.44
C SER A 143 -3.91 4.66 3.88
N ALA A 144 -3.72 5.72 3.08
CA ALA A 144 -2.86 6.86 3.44
C ALA A 144 -3.36 7.57 4.70
N ARG A 145 -4.67 7.83 4.81
CA ARG A 145 -5.29 8.47 5.97
C ARG A 145 -5.06 7.66 7.26
N GLN A 146 -5.23 6.34 7.22
CA GLN A 146 -4.92 5.47 8.36
C GLN A 146 -3.45 5.57 8.78
N ASN A 147 -2.54 5.59 7.81
CA ASN A 147 -1.11 5.72 8.07
C ASN A 147 -0.75 7.06 8.70
N MET A 148 -1.52 8.10 8.43
CA MET A 148 -1.29 9.47 8.90
C MET A 148 -2.07 9.84 10.17
N SER A 149 -3.02 9.03 10.63
CA SER A 149 -3.78 9.28 11.85
C SER A 149 -2.84 9.36 13.06
N GLY A 150 -2.51 10.56 13.47
CA GLY A 150 -1.56 10.90 14.52
C GLY A 150 -0.92 12.26 14.25
N SER A 151 -0.07 12.73 15.15
CA SER A 151 0.50 14.08 15.25
C SER A 151 1.14 14.66 13.96
N LEU A 152 1.44 13.86 12.94
CA LEU A 152 2.03 14.33 11.68
C LEU A 152 0.99 14.91 10.69
N ALA A 153 -0.30 14.69 10.90
CA ALA A 153 -1.35 15.16 9.99
C ALA A 153 -1.42 16.69 9.88
N ASN A 154 -0.92 17.42 10.88
CA ASN A 154 -1.11 18.85 10.99
C ASN A 154 0.08 19.75 10.61
N SER A 155 1.23 19.25 10.16
CA SER A 155 2.40 20.10 10.19
C SER A 155 3.27 20.23 8.95
N ASN A 156 3.22 19.38 7.96
CA ASN A 156 4.14 19.49 6.83
C ASN A 156 3.47 19.29 5.47
N SER A 157 3.93 20.06 4.46
CA SER A 157 3.53 19.93 3.05
C SER A 157 3.66 18.51 2.52
N SER A 158 4.67 17.74 2.95
CA SER A 158 4.87 16.35 2.56
C SER A 158 3.72 15.42 2.99
N SER A 159 3.07 15.69 4.12
CA SER A 159 1.94 14.93 4.62
C SER A 159 0.69 15.16 3.77
N LYS A 160 0.42 16.41 3.36
CA LYS A 160 -0.66 16.74 2.42
C LYS A 160 -0.42 16.16 1.04
N ILE A 161 0.82 16.18 0.56
CA ILE A 161 1.22 15.56 -0.72
C ILE A 161 0.89 14.06 -0.69
N THR A 162 1.32 13.34 0.32
CA THR A 162 1.03 11.89 0.43
C THR A 162 -0.47 11.61 0.51
N MET A 163 -1.25 12.46 1.16
CA MET A 163 -2.69 12.27 1.34
C MET A 163 -3.51 12.54 0.07
N PHE A 164 -3.10 13.48 -0.78
CA PHE A 164 -3.86 13.88 -1.96
C PHE A 164 -3.15 13.52 -3.27
N VAL A 165 -1.85 13.72 -3.35
CA VAL A 165 -1.10 13.47 -4.58
C VAL A 165 -0.97 11.98 -4.87
N MET A 166 -0.74 11.14 -3.84
CA MET A 166 -0.64 9.70 -4.03
C MET A 166 -1.94 9.04 -4.54
N PRO A 167 -3.13 9.30 -3.99
CA PRO A 167 -4.38 8.78 -4.55
C PRO A 167 -4.63 9.26 -5.98
N LEU A 168 -4.36 10.54 -6.26
CA LEU A 168 -4.51 11.09 -7.61
C LEU A 168 -3.53 10.41 -8.59
N PHE A 169 -2.27 10.26 -8.20
CA PHE A 169 -1.27 9.54 -8.99
C PHE A 169 -1.71 8.09 -9.26
N THR A 170 -2.23 7.41 -8.23
CA THR A 170 -2.75 6.05 -8.36
C THR A 170 -3.92 5.97 -9.33
N ALA A 171 -4.85 6.96 -9.29
CA ALA A 171 -5.95 7.02 -10.24
C ALA A 171 -5.45 7.17 -11.69
N VAL A 172 -4.55 8.13 -11.93
CA VAL A 172 -3.96 8.38 -13.25
C VAL A 172 -3.20 7.14 -13.77
N MET A 173 -2.43 6.48 -12.92
CA MET A 173 -1.75 5.24 -13.27
C MET A 173 -2.73 4.13 -13.62
N ALA A 174 -3.81 3.98 -12.84
CA ALA A 174 -4.83 2.95 -13.06
C ALA A 174 -5.63 3.16 -14.36
N LEU A 175 -5.72 4.40 -14.86
CA LEU A 175 -6.33 4.70 -16.17
C LEU A 175 -5.55 4.11 -17.35
N HIS A 176 -4.24 3.90 -17.19
CA HIS A 176 -3.33 3.44 -18.25
C HIS A 176 -2.90 1.99 -18.07
N PHE A 177 -3.20 1.40 -16.92
CA PHE A 177 -2.79 0.04 -16.59
C PHE A 177 -3.87 -0.99 -16.93
N PRO A 178 -3.49 -2.26 -17.17
CA PRO A 178 -4.42 -3.37 -17.26
C PRO A 178 -5.37 -3.42 -16.04
N ALA A 179 -6.64 -3.67 -16.28
CA ALA A 179 -7.66 -3.74 -15.23
C ALA A 179 -7.31 -4.78 -14.15
N GLY A 180 -6.67 -5.89 -14.52
CA GLY A 180 -6.18 -6.88 -13.55
C GLY A 180 -5.12 -6.32 -12.60
N LEU A 181 -4.28 -5.38 -13.04
CA LEU A 181 -3.31 -4.71 -12.16
C LEU A 181 -4.00 -3.70 -11.23
N ALA A 182 -4.99 -2.97 -11.74
CA ALA A 182 -5.81 -2.08 -10.92
C ALA A 182 -6.59 -2.88 -9.86
N LEU A 183 -7.14 -4.05 -10.22
CA LEU A 183 -7.79 -4.97 -9.29
C LEU A 183 -6.82 -5.45 -8.19
N TYR A 184 -5.62 -5.90 -8.59
CA TYR A 184 -4.56 -6.24 -7.63
C TYR A 184 -4.29 -5.08 -6.66
N TRP A 185 -4.19 -3.85 -7.16
CA TRP A 185 -3.93 -2.66 -6.33
C TRP A 185 -5.05 -2.40 -5.32
N VAL A 186 -6.30 -2.45 -5.76
CA VAL A 186 -7.47 -2.31 -4.88
C VAL A 186 -7.47 -3.34 -3.77
N VAL A 187 -7.33 -4.63 -4.11
CA VAL A 187 -7.32 -5.72 -3.12
C VAL A 187 -6.12 -5.59 -2.17
N SER A 188 -4.95 -5.20 -2.69
CA SER A 188 -3.75 -4.94 -1.90
C SER A 188 -3.96 -3.83 -0.86
N ASN A 189 -4.61 -2.73 -1.24
CA ASN A 189 -4.95 -1.63 -0.33
C ASN A 189 -5.99 -2.07 0.71
N LEU A 190 -7.02 -2.79 0.31
CA LEU A 190 -8.03 -3.31 1.25
C LEU A 190 -7.39 -4.24 2.30
N MET A 191 -6.54 -5.16 1.86
CA MET A 191 -5.79 -6.03 2.78
C MET A 191 -4.91 -5.22 3.72
N GLN A 192 -4.22 -4.18 3.22
CA GLN A 192 -3.41 -3.30 4.05
C GLN A 192 -4.25 -2.56 5.10
N ILE A 193 -5.43 -2.04 4.74
CA ILE A 193 -6.37 -1.39 5.66
C ILE A 193 -6.80 -2.36 6.77
N ILE A 194 -7.16 -3.59 6.41
CA ILE A 194 -7.56 -4.63 7.36
C ILE A 194 -6.40 -4.99 8.30
N GLN A 195 -5.23 -5.30 7.75
CA GLN A 195 -4.04 -5.65 8.51
C GLN A 195 -3.63 -4.55 9.49
N GLN A 196 -3.73 -3.30 9.07
CA GLN A 196 -3.41 -2.15 9.90
C GLN A 196 -4.37 -2.01 11.08
N ARG A 197 -5.67 -2.19 10.87
CA ARG A 197 -6.66 -2.19 11.95
C ARG A 197 -6.37 -3.27 12.98
N LEU A 198 -6.11 -4.50 12.52
CA LEU A 198 -5.78 -5.64 13.41
C LEU A 198 -4.52 -5.38 14.25
N VAL A 199 -3.48 -4.79 13.64
CA VAL A 199 -2.24 -4.47 14.36
C VAL A 199 -2.47 -3.33 15.36
N GLN A 200 -3.23 -2.30 14.98
CA GLN A 200 -3.54 -1.18 15.89
C GLN A 200 -4.32 -1.62 17.12
N GLN A 201 -5.34 -2.48 16.96
CA GLN A 201 -6.12 -3.02 18.08
C GLN A 201 -5.22 -3.78 19.07
N ARG A 202 -4.38 -4.69 18.58
CA ARG A 202 -3.44 -5.43 19.44
C ARG A 202 -2.45 -4.56 20.18
N LEU A 203 -2.04 -3.43 19.60
CA LEU A 203 -1.07 -2.53 20.23
C LEU A 203 -1.72 -1.63 21.30
N VAL A 204 -3.03 -1.40 21.23
CA VAL A 204 -3.80 -0.72 22.30
C VAL A 204 -3.98 -1.67 23.49
N GLU A 205 -4.40 -2.91 23.25
CA GLU A 205 -4.59 -3.91 24.31
C GLU A 205 -3.32 -4.15 25.14
N VAL A 206 -2.14 -4.18 24.49
CA VAL A 206 -0.85 -4.37 25.19
C VAL A 206 -0.44 -3.16 26.05
N LYS A 207 -1.00 -1.97 25.82
CA LYS A 207 -0.71 -0.76 26.62
C LYS A 207 -1.61 -0.63 27.85
N GLU A 208 -2.73 -1.34 27.89
CA GLU A 208 -3.70 -1.29 28.99
C GLU A 208 -3.45 -2.40 30.05
N VAL A 209 -2.50 -3.31 29.80
CA VAL A 209 -2.01 -4.32 30.74
C VAL A 209 -0.65 -3.90 31.30
#